data_e98b05fce297cca56d0f008c24c35847
#
_entry.id   e98b05fce297cca56d0f008c24c35847
#
_cell.length_a   1.000
_cell.length_b   1.000
_cell.length_c   1.000
_cell.angle_alpha   90.00
_cell.angle_beta   90.00
_cell.angle_gamma   90.00
#
_symmetry.space_group_name_H-M   'P 1'
#
loop_
_entity.id
_entity.type
_entity.pdbx_description
1 polymer ?
#
loop_
_entity_poly.entity_id
_entity_poly.type
_entity_poly.pdbx_seq_one_letter_code
_entity_poly.pdbx_strand_id
1 'polypeptide(L)'
;YIVPAPYHKLYGPESFLAPIRDTAELDAPHPVYAAFAQNAIGKAFRNEEVREKVLGAYMGLIKQIDDQMGVLFDYLKSSGQMENTMIVATSDHGDYLGDHWLGEKDLFHNPSVKVPLIIYDPSAEADTSRGSVCDALVEAIDLAPTFTDFMAGRVADEWLEGRSLIPLLSGKPPHEWRDYVISEYDYSMSPMAAKLGVAPKDARLFMVADYSWKLVHCEGGLPPMLFDLKEDPNELNDLGCHPDYHEARQHCYAMLHDWALRCRQRTTLSTREILSNRGKSRRKGIILGLAQASDAEAEILVKYTGKPPNRP
;
A
#
# COMPACT_ATOMS: atom_id res chain seq x y z
N TYR A 1 -6.47 -10.06 -22.29
CA TYR A 1 -6.05 -11.37 -21.77
C TYR A 1 -5.76 -12.30 -22.95
N ILE A 2 -4.47 -12.50 -23.28
CA ILE A 2 -4.02 -13.38 -24.37
C ILE A 2 -3.09 -14.43 -23.75
N VAL A 3 -3.46 -15.69 -23.92
CA VAL A 3 -2.72 -16.80 -23.34
C VAL A 3 -2.29 -17.78 -24.43
N PRO A 4 -1.00 -18.23 -24.43
CA PRO A 4 -0.50 -19.14 -25.44
C PRO A 4 -1.01 -20.58 -25.25
N ALA A 5 -0.86 -21.40 -26.29
CA ALA A 5 -1.03 -22.85 -26.16
C ALA A 5 0.10 -23.46 -25.30
N PRO A 6 -0.15 -24.46 -24.46
CA PRO A 6 -1.43 -25.17 -24.25
C PRO A 6 -2.37 -24.51 -23.22
N TYR A 7 -1.92 -23.47 -22.53
CA TYR A 7 -2.57 -22.87 -21.36
C TYR A 7 -3.99 -22.34 -21.65
N HIS A 8 -4.27 -21.91 -22.88
CA HIS A 8 -5.57 -21.36 -23.30
C HIS A 8 -6.76 -22.33 -23.22
N LYS A 9 -6.50 -23.60 -22.99
CA LYS A 9 -7.53 -24.66 -22.92
C LYS A 9 -7.54 -25.45 -21.61
N LEU A 10 -6.77 -25.02 -20.61
CA LEU A 10 -6.62 -25.77 -19.37
C LEU A 10 -7.80 -25.61 -18.43
N TYR A 11 -8.51 -24.50 -18.49
CA TYR A 11 -9.58 -24.17 -17.56
C TYR A 11 -10.85 -23.81 -18.32
N GLY A 12 -11.96 -24.40 -17.87
CA GLY A 12 -13.30 -24.16 -18.37
C GLY A 12 -14.25 -23.74 -17.26
N PRO A 13 -15.55 -23.56 -17.56
CA PRO A 13 -16.56 -23.08 -16.62
C PRO A 13 -16.63 -23.89 -15.31
N GLU A 14 -16.31 -25.17 -15.36
CA GLU A 14 -16.26 -26.05 -14.19
C GLU A 14 -15.19 -25.67 -13.15
N SER A 15 -14.22 -24.85 -13.56
CA SER A 15 -13.14 -24.36 -12.70
C SER A 15 -13.42 -22.97 -12.12
N PHE A 16 -14.51 -22.32 -12.53
CA PHE A 16 -14.76 -20.93 -12.18
C PHE A 16 -15.64 -20.80 -10.95
N LEU A 17 -15.27 -19.88 -10.06
CA LEU A 17 -16.13 -19.46 -8.97
C LEU A 17 -17.18 -18.47 -9.49
N ALA A 18 -18.35 -18.47 -8.85
CA ALA A 18 -19.34 -17.44 -9.08
C ALA A 18 -18.73 -16.06 -8.71
N PRO A 19 -19.06 -15.01 -9.48
CA PRO A 19 -18.59 -13.67 -9.14
C PRO A 19 -19.20 -13.18 -7.84
N ILE A 20 -18.42 -12.45 -7.08
CA ILE A 20 -18.87 -11.73 -5.89
C ILE A 20 -19.54 -10.45 -6.37
N ARG A 21 -20.86 -10.46 -6.50
CA ARG A 21 -21.65 -9.31 -6.92
C ARG A 21 -23.11 -9.49 -6.58
N ASP A 22 -23.82 -8.42 -6.28
CA ASP A 22 -25.27 -8.38 -6.08
C ASP A 22 -25.92 -7.36 -7.00
N THR A 23 -27.15 -7.59 -7.43
CA THR A 23 -27.92 -6.61 -8.22
C THR A 23 -28.23 -5.36 -7.43
N ALA A 24 -28.30 -5.43 -6.11
CA ALA A 24 -28.50 -4.30 -5.22
C ALA A 24 -27.38 -3.23 -5.34
N GLU A 25 -26.15 -3.64 -5.69
CA GLU A 25 -25.05 -2.70 -5.94
C GLU A 25 -25.35 -1.75 -7.13
N LEU A 26 -26.27 -2.13 -8.01
CA LEU A 26 -26.68 -1.33 -9.16
C LEU A 26 -27.91 -0.43 -8.85
N ASP A 27 -28.54 -0.61 -7.69
CA ASP A 27 -29.67 0.17 -7.23
C ASP A 27 -29.19 1.40 -6.45
N ALA A 28 -29.27 2.58 -7.05
CA ALA A 28 -28.77 3.84 -6.48
C ALA A 28 -27.26 3.82 -6.11
N PRO A 29 -26.39 3.39 -7.01
CA PRO A 29 -24.97 3.17 -6.73
C PRO A 29 -24.25 4.47 -6.39
N HIS A 30 -23.19 4.37 -5.60
CA HIS A 30 -22.27 5.48 -5.36
C HIS A 30 -21.78 6.08 -6.69
N PRO A 31 -21.74 7.43 -6.85
CA PRO A 31 -21.43 8.06 -8.14
C PRO A 31 -20.11 7.59 -8.77
N VAL A 32 -19.05 7.45 -7.97
CA VAL A 32 -17.76 6.97 -8.46
C VAL A 32 -17.87 5.53 -8.94
N TYR A 33 -18.42 4.63 -8.11
CA TYR A 33 -18.64 3.25 -8.50
C TYR A 33 -19.47 3.14 -9.79
N ALA A 34 -20.58 3.88 -9.90
CA ALA A 34 -21.42 3.90 -11.09
C ALA A 34 -20.67 4.32 -12.35
N ALA A 35 -19.79 5.32 -12.24
CA ALA A 35 -19.00 5.79 -13.37
C ALA A 35 -18.07 4.69 -13.91
N PHE A 36 -17.41 3.94 -13.02
CA PHE A 36 -16.53 2.82 -13.37
C PHE A 36 -17.33 1.59 -13.85
N ALA A 37 -18.37 1.18 -13.17
CA ALA A 37 -19.21 0.05 -13.56
C ALA A 37 -19.92 0.25 -14.92
N GLN A 38 -20.12 1.50 -15.34
CA GLN A 38 -20.71 1.83 -16.64
C GLN A 38 -19.67 2.08 -17.75
N ASN A 39 -18.37 1.93 -17.49
CA ASN A 39 -17.37 2.00 -18.54
C ASN A 39 -17.45 0.79 -19.50
N ALA A 40 -16.66 0.79 -20.56
CA ALA A 40 -16.70 -0.27 -21.57
C ALA A 40 -16.31 -1.64 -20.98
N ILE A 41 -15.37 -1.65 -20.02
CA ILE A 41 -14.86 -2.86 -19.37
C ILE A 41 -15.88 -3.44 -18.42
N GLY A 42 -16.44 -2.64 -17.49
CA GLY A 42 -17.49 -3.08 -16.58
C GLY A 42 -18.71 -3.63 -17.34
N LYS A 43 -19.11 -2.97 -18.44
CA LYS A 43 -20.17 -3.47 -19.31
C LYS A 43 -19.84 -4.81 -19.95
N ALA A 44 -18.60 -5.03 -20.38
CA ALA A 44 -18.18 -6.30 -20.96
C ALA A 44 -18.27 -7.45 -19.96
N PHE A 45 -17.86 -7.23 -18.70
CA PHE A 45 -17.93 -8.23 -17.62
C PHE A 45 -19.35 -8.53 -17.09
N ARG A 46 -20.36 -7.74 -17.48
CA ARG A 46 -21.78 -8.09 -17.24
C ARG A 46 -22.24 -9.26 -18.11
N ASN A 47 -21.57 -9.49 -19.24
CA ASN A 47 -21.82 -10.66 -20.10
C ASN A 47 -21.04 -11.86 -19.56
N GLU A 48 -21.78 -12.88 -19.09
CA GLU A 48 -21.18 -14.09 -18.49
C GLU A 48 -20.30 -14.85 -19.48
N GLU A 49 -20.67 -14.94 -20.75
CA GLU A 49 -19.85 -15.59 -21.77
C GLU A 49 -18.49 -14.89 -21.97
N VAL A 50 -18.45 -13.56 -21.87
CA VAL A 50 -17.20 -12.78 -21.92
C VAL A 50 -16.38 -13.03 -20.65
N ARG A 51 -17.00 -13.00 -19.47
CA ARG A 51 -16.35 -13.26 -18.18
C ARG A 51 -15.70 -14.63 -18.16
N GLU A 52 -16.41 -15.67 -18.52
CA GLU A 52 -15.89 -17.05 -18.57
C GLU A 52 -14.69 -17.19 -19.53
N LYS A 53 -14.73 -16.57 -20.69
CA LYS A 53 -13.58 -16.55 -21.62
C LYS A 53 -12.36 -15.85 -21.02
N VAL A 54 -12.57 -14.74 -20.34
CA VAL A 54 -11.49 -14.01 -19.66
C VAL A 54 -10.93 -14.82 -18.51
N LEU A 55 -11.79 -15.43 -17.66
CA LEU A 55 -11.36 -16.28 -16.55
C LEU A 55 -10.48 -17.45 -17.01
N GLY A 56 -10.91 -18.17 -18.05
CA GLY A 56 -10.13 -19.27 -18.59
C GLY A 56 -8.74 -18.84 -19.09
N ALA A 57 -8.67 -17.67 -19.74
CA ALA A 57 -7.40 -17.09 -20.17
C ALA A 57 -6.57 -16.65 -18.96
N TYR A 58 -7.15 -15.96 -17.99
CA TYR A 58 -6.47 -15.47 -16.79
C TYR A 58 -5.86 -16.62 -15.96
N MET A 59 -6.64 -17.67 -15.69
CA MET A 59 -6.15 -18.87 -14.99
C MET A 59 -5.04 -19.58 -15.77
N GLY A 60 -5.16 -19.61 -17.12
CA GLY A 60 -4.10 -20.13 -18.00
C GLY A 60 -2.80 -19.32 -17.91
N LEU A 61 -2.87 -17.98 -17.80
CA LEU A 61 -1.70 -17.12 -17.58
C LEU A 61 -1.07 -17.37 -16.21
N ILE A 62 -1.88 -17.52 -15.15
CA ILE A 62 -1.37 -17.88 -13.82
C ILE A 62 -0.62 -19.22 -13.89
N LYS A 63 -1.18 -20.21 -14.54
CA LYS A 63 -0.52 -21.52 -14.71
C LYS A 63 0.78 -21.43 -15.50
N GLN A 64 0.81 -20.58 -16.51
CA GLN A 64 2.07 -20.33 -17.26
C GLN A 64 3.14 -19.70 -16.36
N ILE A 65 2.78 -18.73 -15.52
CA ILE A 65 3.70 -18.12 -14.56
C ILE A 65 4.19 -19.17 -13.56
N ASP A 66 3.29 -20.00 -13.03
CA ASP A 66 3.63 -21.08 -12.09
C ASP A 66 4.67 -22.05 -12.70
N ASP A 67 4.49 -22.47 -13.94
CA ASP A 67 5.46 -23.32 -14.63
C ASP A 67 6.83 -22.64 -14.81
N GLN A 68 6.86 -21.36 -15.14
CA GLN A 68 8.11 -20.61 -15.26
C GLN A 68 8.79 -20.39 -13.90
N MET A 69 8.03 -20.20 -12.84
CA MET A 69 8.56 -20.14 -11.47
C MET A 69 9.19 -21.48 -11.07
N GLY A 70 8.60 -22.61 -11.47
CA GLY A 70 9.19 -23.93 -11.27
C GLY A 70 10.57 -24.05 -11.90
N VAL A 71 10.73 -23.61 -13.16
CA VAL A 71 12.02 -23.58 -13.87
C VAL A 71 13.03 -22.69 -13.14
N LEU A 72 12.61 -21.52 -12.64
CA LEU A 72 13.47 -20.64 -11.87
C LEU A 72 13.94 -21.30 -10.56
N PHE A 73 13.02 -21.94 -9.83
CA PHE A 73 13.35 -22.61 -8.57
C PHE A 73 14.32 -23.77 -8.77
N ASP A 74 14.16 -24.55 -9.83
CA ASP A 74 15.10 -25.63 -10.18
C ASP A 74 16.50 -25.09 -10.50
N TYR A 75 16.57 -23.96 -11.21
CA TYR A 75 17.84 -23.27 -11.46
C TYR A 75 18.48 -22.78 -10.16
N LEU A 76 17.75 -22.09 -9.29
CA LEU A 76 18.27 -21.59 -8.02
C LEU A 76 18.79 -22.72 -7.12
N LYS A 77 18.08 -23.86 -7.07
CA LYS A 77 18.50 -25.05 -6.33
C LYS A 77 19.79 -25.67 -6.93
N SER A 78 19.79 -25.90 -8.24
CA SER A 78 20.92 -26.56 -8.92
C SER A 78 22.21 -25.71 -8.92
N SER A 79 22.10 -24.39 -8.89
CA SER A 79 23.22 -23.46 -8.82
C SER A 79 23.66 -23.12 -7.38
N GLY A 80 22.96 -23.64 -6.34
CA GLY A 80 23.23 -23.32 -4.93
C GLY A 80 22.81 -21.92 -4.51
N GLN A 81 22.11 -21.17 -5.37
CA GLN A 81 21.69 -19.80 -5.05
C GLN A 81 20.45 -19.73 -4.17
N MET A 82 19.70 -20.82 -4.06
CA MET A 82 18.50 -20.87 -3.21
C MET A 82 18.77 -20.53 -1.75
N GLU A 83 19.99 -20.84 -1.27
CA GLU A 83 20.41 -20.65 0.12
C GLU A 83 20.66 -19.18 0.50
N ASN A 84 20.77 -18.28 -0.48
CA ASN A 84 21.06 -16.85 -0.25
C ASN A 84 20.14 -15.91 -1.05
N THR A 85 19.05 -16.41 -1.59
CA THR A 85 18.11 -15.64 -2.40
C THR A 85 16.76 -15.55 -1.70
N MET A 86 16.36 -14.36 -1.33
CA MET A 86 14.97 -14.08 -0.92
C MET A 86 14.09 -14.09 -2.17
N ILE A 87 12.94 -14.77 -2.09
CA ILE A 87 11.96 -14.83 -3.18
C ILE A 87 10.67 -14.20 -2.70
N VAL A 88 10.16 -13.24 -3.45
CA VAL A 88 8.89 -12.59 -3.18
C VAL A 88 7.97 -12.74 -4.38
N ALA A 89 6.83 -13.40 -4.18
CA ALA A 89 5.76 -13.47 -5.15
C ALA A 89 4.61 -12.56 -4.71
N THR A 90 4.32 -11.57 -5.52
CA THR A 90 3.26 -10.57 -5.28
C THR A 90 2.73 -10.03 -6.59
N SER A 91 1.75 -9.12 -6.51
CA SER A 91 1.22 -8.37 -7.65
C SER A 91 1.18 -6.88 -7.31
N ASP A 92 1.18 -6.02 -8.33
CA ASP A 92 0.99 -4.58 -8.20
C ASP A 92 -0.45 -4.21 -7.82
N HIS A 93 -1.43 -4.96 -8.33
CA HIS A 93 -2.87 -4.86 -8.04
C HIS A 93 -3.54 -6.19 -8.36
N GLY A 94 -4.79 -6.33 -7.94
CA GLY A 94 -5.66 -7.43 -8.34
C GLY A 94 -6.43 -7.15 -9.63
N ASP A 95 -7.47 -7.94 -9.88
CA ASP A 95 -8.41 -7.77 -10.99
C ASP A 95 -9.80 -8.19 -10.53
N TYR A 96 -10.80 -7.40 -10.83
CA TYR A 96 -12.19 -7.68 -10.47
C TYR A 96 -12.77 -8.91 -11.19
N LEU A 97 -12.39 -9.17 -12.42
CA LEU A 97 -12.85 -10.32 -13.23
C LEU A 97 -14.37 -10.54 -13.18
N GLY A 98 -15.14 -9.46 -13.02
CA GLY A 98 -16.60 -9.48 -12.95
C GLY A 98 -17.17 -9.37 -11.54
N ASP A 99 -16.36 -9.42 -10.50
CA ASP A 99 -16.77 -9.07 -9.14
C ASP A 99 -17.24 -7.62 -9.10
N HIS A 100 -18.23 -7.30 -8.27
CA HIS A 100 -18.83 -5.98 -8.17
C HIS A 100 -19.23 -5.36 -9.52
N TRP A 101 -19.57 -6.18 -10.51
CA TRP A 101 -19.88 -5.74 -11.88
C TRP A 101 -18.76 -4.95 -12.56
N LEU A 102 -17.53 -5.11 -12.08
CA LEU A 102 -16.33 -4.43 -12.54
C LEU A 102 -15.39 -5.40 -13.28
N GLY A 103 -14.38 -4.85 -13.92
CA GLY A 103 -13.26 -5.56 -14.51
C GLY A 103 -12.01 -4.71 -14.40
N GLU A 104 -10.85 -5.31 -14.57
CA GLU A 104 -9.54 -4.70 -14.30
C GLU A 104 -9.41 -4.25 -12.83
N LYS A 105 -8.96 -3.02 -12.60
CA LYS A 105 -8.72 -2.41 -11.27
C LYS A 105 -9.45 -1.07 -11.19
N ASP A 106 -9.06 -0.12 -10.46
CA ASP A 106 -9.50 1.28 -10.39
C ASP A 106 -10.21 1.68 -9.09
N LEU A 107 -10.81 0.73 -8.38
CA LEU A 107 -11.42 0.98 -7.07
C LEU A 107 -10.77 0.11 -5.99
N PHE A 108 -11.27 0.18 -4.74
CA PHE A 108 -10.58 -0.37 -3.58
C PHE A 108 -11.26 -1.57 -2.92
N HIS A 109 -12.17 -2.27 -3.62
CA HIS A 109 -12.67 -3.55 -3.13
C HIS A 109 -11.54 -4.59 -3.08
N ASN A 110 -11.68 -5.58 -2.22
CA ASN A 110 -10.66 -6.61 -2.02
C ASN A 110 -10.14 -7.27 -3.32
N PRO A 111 -10.96 -7.55 -4.35
CA PRO A 111 -10.46 -8.10 -5.61
C PRO A 111 -9.37 -7.24 -6.29
N SER A 112 -9.38 -5.93 -6.07
CA SER A 112 -8.40 -5.01 -6.64
C SER A 112 -7.18 -4.77 -5.74
N VAL A 113 -7.36 -4.67 -4.41
CA VAL A 113 -6.30 -4.18 -3.50
C VAL A 113 -5.70 -5.26 -2.60
N LYS A 114 -6.40 -6.39 -2.37
CA LYS A 114 -5.88 -7.49 -1.57
C LYS A 114 -5.11 -8.47 -2.45
N VAL A 115 -3.86 -8.10 -2.75
CA VAL A 115 -2.98 -8.90 -3.61
C VAL A 115 -2.29 -10.02 -2.82
N PRO A 116 -1.85 -11.11 -3.47
CA PRO A 116 -1.03 -12.12 -2.82
C PRO A 116 0.31 -11.54 -2.39
N LEU A 117 0.82 -12.00 -1.24
CA LEU A 117 2.19 -11.75 -0.81
C LEU A 117 2.74 -13.03 -0.20
N ILE A 118 3.67 -13.67 -0.92
CA ILE A 118 4.33 -14.90 -0.50
C ILE A 118 5.83 -14.62 -0.46
N ILE A 119 6.45 -14.81 0.70
CA ILE A 119 7.88 -14.52 0.88
C ILE A 119 8.59 -15.79 1.33
N TYR A 120 9.62 -16.16 0.59
CA TYR A 120 10.63 -17.13 1.00
C TYR A 120 11.87 -16.37 1.46
N ASP A 121 12.20 -16.48 2.73
CA ASP A 121 13.43 -16.00 3.32
C ASP A 121 14.36 -17.21 3.54
N PRO A 122 15.55 -17.24 2.95
CA PRO A 122 16.48 -18.37 3.08
C PRO A 122 17.16 -18.46 4.45
N SER A 123 17.07 -17.42 5.28
CA SER A 123 17.75 -17.35 6.58
C SER A 123 17.22 -18.39 7.59
N ALA A 124 18.09 -18.86 8.48
CA ALA A 124 17.70 -19.79 9.56
C ALA A 124 16.73 -19.15 10.56
N GLU A 125 16.77 -17.83 10.70
CA GLU A 125 15.85 -17.06 11.54
C GLU A 125 14.38 -17.21 11.11
N ALA A 126 14.13 -17.48 9.84
CA ALA A 126 12.80 -17.70 9.29
C ALA A 126 12.29 -19.15 9.41
N ASP A 127 13.10 -20.09 9.86
CA ASP A 127 12.74 -21.52 9.91
C ASP A 127 11.49 -21.79 10.75
N THR A 128 11.28 -21.01 11.82
CA THR A 128 10.15 -21.19 12.74
C THR A 128 8.82 -20.73 12.16
N SER A 129 8.84 -19.90 11.12
CA SER A 129 7.65 -19.32 10.48
C SER A 129 7.37 -19.92 9.09
N ARG A 130 8.25 -20.80 8.58
CA ARG A 130 8.05 -21.42 7.26
C ARG A 130 6.72 -22.15 7.17
N GLY A 131 5.98 -21.91 6.07
CA GLY A 131 4.67 -22.50 5.84
C GLY A 131 3.54 -21.93 6.70
N SER A 132 3.81 -20.88 7.49
CA SER A 132 2.77 -20.18 8.25
C SER A 132 2.07 -19.12 7.39
N VAL A 133 0.88 -18.71 7.86
CA VAL A 133 0.15 -17.55 7.37
C VAL A 133 0.26 -16.44 8.41
N CYS A 134 0.46 -15.21 7.95
CA CYS A 134 0.53 -14.03 8.80
C CYS A 134 -0.61 -13.09 8.43
N ASP A 135 -1.47 -12.77 9.40
CA ASP A 135 -2.64 -11.89 9.21
C ASP A 135 -2.34 -10.41 9.51
N ALA A 136 -1.09 -10.07 9.76
CA ALA A 136 -0.69 -8.68 9.98
C ALA A 136 -1.00 -7.82 8.74
N LEU A 137 -1.50 -6.61 8.96
CA LEU A 137 -1.73 -5.64 7.90
C LEU A 137 -0.40 -5.20 7.27
N VAL A 138 -0.23 -5.43 5.98
CA VAL A 138 0.98 -5.09 5.22
C VAL A 138 0.63 -4.29 3.96
N GLU A 139 1.60 -3.54 3.46
CA GLU A 139 1.44 -2.71 2.27
C GLU A 139 2.61 -2.96 1.30
N ALA A 140 2.41 -2.70 0.01
CA ALA A 140 3.46 -2.86 -0.99
C ALA A 140 4.72 -2.03 -0.70
N ILE A 141 4.57 -0.89 -0.02
CA ILE A 141 5.69 -0.04 0.40
C ILE A 141 6.61 -0.71 1.43
N ASP A 142 6.18 -1.81 2.06
CA ASP A 142 6.98 -2.57 3.03
C ASP A 142 8.09 -3.39 2.35
N LEU A 143 7.99 -3.63 1.05
CA LEU A 143 8.97 -4.42 0.32
C LEU A 143 10.33 -3.73 0.23
N ALA A 144 10.36 -2.41 -0.01
CA ALA A 144 11.61 -1.67 -0.11
C ALA A 144 12.45 -1.71 1.19
N PRO A 145 11.89 -1.40 2.38
CA PRO A 145 12.62 -1.58 3.63
C PRO A 145 12.96 -3.04 3.94
N THR A 146 12.11 -4.01 3.54
CA THR A 146 12.39 -5.44 3.71
C THR A 146 13.61 -5.86 2.91
N PHE A 147 13.71 -5.47 1.65
CA PHE A 147 14.90 -5.79 0.83
C PHE A 147 16.16 -5.12 1.36
N THR A 148 16.04 -3.88 1.82
CA THR A 148 17.16 -3.14 2.41
C THR A 148 17.66 -3.85 3.68
N ASP A 149 16.75 -4.27 4.54
CA ASP A 149 17.06 -4.97 5.79
C ASP A 149 17.67 -6.37 5.52
N PHE A 150 17.07 -7.15 4.62
CA PHE A 150 17.59 -8.44 4.18
C PHE A 150 19.02 -8.37 3.67
N MET A 151 19.38 -7.30 2.96
CA MET A 151 20.73 -7.06 2.46
C MET A 151 21.67 -6.43 3.51
N ALA A 152 21.29 -6.38 4.78
CA ALA A 152 22.01 -5.72 5.87
C ALA A 152 22.32 -4.24 5.58
N GLY A 153 21.47 -3.60 4.77
CA GLY A 153 21.52 -2.18 4.50
C GLY A 153 20.89 -1.35 5.63
N ARG A 154 21.04 -0.04 5.54
CA ARG A 154 20.36 0.87 6.46
C ARG A 154 18.96 1.20 5.92
N VAL A 155 17.92 0.81 6.62
CA VAL A 155 16.58 1.30 6.38
C VAL A 155 16.53 2.78 6.76
N ALA A 156 16.15 3.63 5.81
CA ALA A 156 16.08 5.08 5.99
C ALA A 156 14.63 5.48 6.32
N ASP A 157 14.29 5.46 7.61
CA ASP A 157 12.93 5.78 8.10
C ASP A 157 12.48 7.19 7.70
N GLU A 158 13.43 8.08 7.40
CA GLU A 158 13.14 9.42 6.93
C GLU A 158 12.65 9.49 5.48
N TRP A 159 12.80 8.41 4.71
CA TRP A 159 12.43 8.34 3.28
C TRP A 159 11.46 7.22 2.97
N LEU A 160 11.50 6.14 3.74
CA LEU A 160 10.67 4.97 3.55
C LEU A 160 9.55 4.95 4.60
N GLU A 161 8.31 5.04 4.17
CA GLU A 161 7.15 4.98 5.04
C GLU A 161 6.75 3.53 5.38
N GLY A 162 7.19 2.58 4.56
CA GLY A 162 6.99 1.15 4.78
C GLY A 162 7.81 0.61 5.96
N ARG A 163 7.47 -0.58 6.42
CA ARG A 163 8.12 -1.29 7.53
C ARG A 163 8.72 -2.60 7.05
N SER A 164 9.94 -2.92 7.49
CA SER A 164 10.55 -4.21 7.15
C SER A 164 9.68 -5.37 7.65
N LEU A 165 9.46 -6.36 6.78
CA LEU A 165 8.73 -7.59 7.09
C LEU A 165 9.63 -8.66 7.74
N ILE A 166 10.94 -8.46 7.82
CA ILE A 166 11.90 -9.42 8.42
C ILE A 166 11.48 -9.86 9.83
N PRO A 167 11.02 -8.96 10.74
CA PRO A 167 10.55 -9.37 12.06
C PRO A 167 9.34 -10.32 12.01
N LEU A 168 8.42 -10.13 11.07
CA LEU A 168 7.28 -11.03 10.86
C LEU A 168 7.74 -12.38 10.30
N LEU A 169 8.66 -12.37 9.34
CA LEU A 169 9.25 -13.57 8.73
C LEU A 169 10.05 -14.41 9.74
N SER A 170 10.68 -13.77 10.72
CA SER A 170 11.41 -14.47 11.78
C SER A 170 10.54 -14.93 12.96
N GLY A 171 9.22 -14.78 12.88
CA GLY A 171 8.28 -15.11 13.96
C GLY A 171 8.44 -14.25 15.22
N LYS A 172 9.03 -13.06 15.07
CA LYS A 172 9.26 -12.10 16.15
C LYS A 172 8.58 -10.75 15.83
N PRO A 173 7.24 -10.73 15.73
CA PRO A 173 6.53 -9.50 15.39
C PRO A 173 6.89 -8.39 16.39
N PRO A 174 7.07 -7.16 15.93
CA PRO A 174 7.28 -6.02 16.82
C PRO A 174 6.09 -5.83 17.75
N HIS A 175 6.32 -5.28 18.94
CA HIS A 175 5.25 -4.95 19.89
C HIS A 175 4.23 -3.98 19.29
N GLU A 176 4.68 -3.07 18.45
CA GLU A 176 3.84 -2.10 17.75
C GLU A 176 3.94 -2.35 16.24
N TRP A 177 2.88 -2.87 15.67
CA TRP A 177 2.68 -2.98 14.22
C TRP A 177 1.60 -1.98 13.80
N ARG A 178 1.35 -1.85 12.49
CA ARG A 178 0.29 -0.96 12.01
C ARG A 178 -1.09 -1.53 12.31
N ASP A 179 -2.02 -0.64 12.62
CA ASP A 179 -3.42 -0.99 12.87
C ASP A 179 -4.31 -0.75 11.64
N TYR A 180 -3.80 -0.08 10.63
CA TYR A 180 -4.50 0.22 9.39
C TYR A 180 -3.55 0.28 8.19
N VAL A 181 -4.13 0.18 7.00
CA VAL A 181 -3.45 0.32 5.71
C VAL A 181 -4.08 1.44 4.90
N ILE A 182 -3.28 2.04 4.00
CA ILE A 182 -3.71 3.14 3.12
C ILE A 182 -3.44 2.75 1.67
N SER A 183 -4.32 3.23 0.79
CA SER A 183 -4.07 3.23 -0.66
C SER A 183 -4.67 4.48 -1.28
N GLU A 184 -4.00 5.00 -2.29
CA GLU A 184 -4.41 6.22 -3.00
C GLU A 184 -4.62 5.93 -4.48
N TYR A 185 -5.57 6.63 -5.09
CA TYR A 185 -5.78 6.57 -6.52
C TYR A 185 -6.07 7.95 -7.09
N ASP A 186 -5.20 8.41 -7.99
CA ASP A 186 -5.42 9.60 -8.81
C ASP A 186 -6.04 9.19 -10.15
N TYR A 187 -7.31 9.48 -10.34
CA TYR A 187 -8.02 9.19 -11.57
C TYR A 187 -8.20 10.42 -12.49
N SER A 188 -7.41 11.46 -12.29
CA SER A 188 -7.51 12.70 -13.06
C SER A 188 -7.32 12.50 -14.58
N MET A 189 -6.53 11.50 -14.96
CA MET A 189 -6.31 11.10 -16.36
C MET A 189 -7.42 10.19 -16.92
N SER A 190 -8.29 9.67 -16.05
CA SER A 190 -9.39 8.80 -16.46
C SER A 190 -10.56 9.61 -17.05
N PRO A 191 -11.24 9.10 -18.10
CA PRO A 191 -12.50 9.71 -18.58
C PRO A 191 -13.58 9.81 -17.49
N MET A 192 -13.44 9.06 -16.41
CA MET A 192 -14.38 9.06 -15.28
C MET A 192 -14.37 10.39 -14.54
N ALA A 193 -13.23 11.06 -14.41
CA ALA A 193 -13.15 12.40 -13.81
C ALA A 193 -14.06 13.41 -14.54
N ALA A 194 -14.03 13.41 -15.88
CA ALA A 194 -14.90 14.26 -16.67
C ALA A 194 -16.38 13.87 -16.55
N LYS A 195 -16.72 12.58 -16.51
CA LYS A 195 -18.09 12.10 -16.32
C LYS A 195 -18.67 12.52 -14.97
N LEU A 196 -17.85 12.53 -13.94
CA LEU A 196 -18.21 12.93 -12.58
C LEU A 196 -18.23 14.46 -12.40
N GLY A 197 -17.76 15.23 -13.40
CA GLY A 197 -17.64 16.67 -13.29
C GLY A 197 -16.60 17.13 -12.26
N VAL A 198 -15.64 16.27 -11.92
CA VAL A 198 -14.60 16.53 -10.92
C VAL A 198 -13.40 17.19 -11.59
N ALA A 199 -12.88 18.26 -10.98
CA ALA A 199 -11.67 18.91 -11.49
C ALA A 199 -10.43 17.99 -11.29
N PRO A 200 -9.40 18.08 -12.17
CA PRO A 200 -8.22 17.21 -12.07
C PRO A 200 -7.56 17.20 -10.69
N LYS A 201 -7.50 18.33 -10.01
CA LYS A 201 -6.91 18.44 -8.66
C LYS A 201 -7.70 17.69 -7.58
N ASP A 202 -8.99 17.45 -7.81
CA ASP A 202 -9.93 16.85 -6.89
C ASP A 202 -10.29 15.40 -7.33
N ALA A 203 -9.73 14.90 -8.42
CA ALA A 203 -9.98 13.56 -8.95
C ALA A 203 -9.12 12.52 -8.24
N ARG A 204 -9.25 12.39 -6.93
CA ARG A 204 -8.49 11.49 -6.08
C ARG A 204 -9.39 10.75 -5.10
N LEU A 205 -8.99 9.52 -4.82
CA LEU A 205 -9.60 8.66 -3.83
C LEU A 205 -8.53 8.24 -2.82
N PHE A 206 -8.91 8.16 -1.54
CA PHE A 206 -8.04 7.69 -0.47
C PHE A 206 -8.75 6.58 0.29
N MET A 207 -8.19 5.39 0.30
CA MET A 207 -8.70 4.26 1.06
C MET A 207 -7.92 4.12 2.35
N VAL A 208 -8.64 3.92 3.45
CA VAL A 208 -8.10 3.43 4.72
C VAL A 208 -8.87 2.18 5.13
N ALA A 209 -8.15 1.16 5.58
CA ALA A 209 -8.77 -0.05 6.11
C ALA A 209 -8.04 -0.57 7.34
N ASP A 210 -8.81 -1.01 8.33
CA ASP A 210 -8.36 -1.84 9.44
C ASP A 210 -8.98 -3.25 9.34
N TYR A 211 -8.96 -4.02 10.42
CA TYR A 211 -9.57 -5.37 10.45
C TYR A 211 -11.11 -5.38 10.46
N SER A 212 -11.74 -4.22 10.61
CA SER A 212 -13.19 -4.11 10.78
C SER A 212 -13.86 -3.26 9.71
N TRP A 213 -13.21 -2.20 9.30
CA TRP A 213 -13.78 -1.18 8.45
C TRP A 213 -12.87 -0.85 7.28
N LYS A 214 -13.49 -0.57 6.14
CA LYS A 214 -12.82 0.05 5.00
C LYS A 214 -13.60 1.30 4.60
N LEU A 215 -12.92 2.44 4.58
CA LEU A 215 -13.48 3.70 4.10
C LEU A 215 -12.72 4.16 2.86
N VAL A 216 -13.46 4.62 1.86
CA VAL A 216 -12.90 5.32 0.70
C VAL A 216 -13.37 6.77 0.74
N HIS A 217 -12.45 7.68 1.02
CA HIS A 217 -12.69 9.12 0.88
C HIS A 217 -12.60 9.51 -0.58
N CYS A 218 -13.63 10.21 -1.07
CA CYS A 218 -13.71 10.72 -2.43
C CYS A 218 -13.58 12.25 -2.40
N GLU A 219 -12.51 12.79 -2.99
CA GLU A 219 -12.39 14.25 -3.12
C GLU A 219 -13.42 14.83 -4.12
N GLY A 220 -13.47 16.15 -4.23
CA GLY A 220 -14.38 16.83 -5.15
C GLY A 220 -15.83 16.94 -4.67
N GLY A 221 -16.07 16.78 -3.38
CA GLY A 221 -17.40 16.89 -2.77
C GLY A 221 -18.29 15.67 -2.99
N LEU A 222 -17.70 14.56 -3.42
CA LEU A 222 -18.42 13.28 -3.53
C LEU A 222 -18.54 12.62 -2.14
N PRO A 223 -19.61 11.84 -1.88
CA PRO A 223 -19.76 11.15 -0.61
C PRO A 223 -18.66 10.09 -0.42
N PRO A 224 -18.34 9.67 0.82
CA PRO A 224 -17.46 8.55 1.05
C PRO A 224 -18.17 7.21 0.80
N MET A 225 -17.41 6.15 0.55
CA MET A 225 -17.89 4.76 0.68
C MET A 225 -17.37 4.18 2.00
N LEU A 226 -18.16 3.29 2.64
CA LEU A 226 -17.79 2.60 3.87
C LEU A 226 -18.28 1.15 3.83
N PHE A 227 -17.42 0.22 4.21
CA PHE A 227 -17.73 -1.21 4.26
C PHE A 227 -17.41 -1.79 5.64
N ASP A 228 -18.32 -2.62 6.16
CA ASP A 228 -18.10 -3.43 7.37
C ASP A 228 -17.46 -4.75 6.97
N LEU A 229 -16.15 -4.89 7.14
CA LEU A 229 -15.40 -6.08 6.72
C LEU A 229 -15.69 -7.32 7.56
N LYS A 230 -16.36 -7.19 8.71
CA LYS A 230 -16.75 -8.31 9.57
C LYS A 230 -18.10 -8.89 9.18
N GLU A 231 -19.09 -8.02 9.00
CA GLU A 231 -20.44 -8.45 8.66
C GLU A 231 -20.63 -8.62 7.14
N ASP A 232 -19.87 -7.87 6.35
CA ASP A 232 -19.88 -7.90 4.89
C ASP A 232 -18.44 -8.01 4.33
N PRO A 233 -17.78 -9.14 4.49
CA PRO A 233 -16.40 -9.34 4.02
C PRO A 233 -16.27 -9.28 2.49
N ASN A 234 -17.40 -9.34 1.78
CA ASN A 234 -17.47 -9.19 0.33
C ASN A 234 -17.75 -7.76 -0.14
N GLU A 235 -17.91 -6.80 0.77
CA GLU A 235 -18.05 -5.37 0.46
C GLU A 235 -19.24 -5.04 -0.51
N LEU A 236 -20.34 -5.75 -0.36
CA LEU A 236 -21.53 -5.61 -1.22
C LEU A 236 -22.44 -4.44 -0.80
N ASN A 237 -22.31 -3.95 0.45
CA ASN A 237 -23.16 -2.94 1.03
C ASN A 237 -22.36 -1.67 1.37
N ASP A 238 -22.53 -0.63 0.58
CA ASP A 238 -21.94 0.68 0.88
C ASP A 238 -22.74 1.42 1.98
N LEU A 239 -22.11 1.55 3.14
CA LEU A 239 -22.66 2.22 4.33
C LEU A 239 -22.20 3.69 4.45
N GLY A 240 -21.49 4.20 3.43
CA GLY A 240 -20.83 5.50 3.46
C GLY A 240 -21.75 6.69 3.76
N CYS A 241 -23.02 6.64 3.32
CA CYS A 241 -24.03 7.65 3.60
C CYS A 241 -25.04 7.27 4.68
N HIS A 242 -24.96 6.06 5.25
CA HIS A 242 -25.94 5.59 6.22
C HIS A 242 -25.73 6.30 7.59
N PRO A 243 -26.77 6.90 8.19
CA PRO A 243 -26.63 7.72 9.39
C PRO A 243 -26.12 6.95 10.62
N ASP A 244 -26.49 5.69 10.78
CA ASP A 244 -26.16 4.88 11.96
C ASP A 244 -24.66 4.53 12.02
N TYR A 245 -23.92 4.65 10.91
CA TYR A 245 -22.49 4.34 10.85
C TYR A 245 -21.60 5.59 10.96
N HIS A 246 -22.10 6.66 11.57
CA HIS A 246 -21.33 7.89 11.76
C HIS A 246 -20.04 7.66 12.59
N GLU A 247 -20.11 6.90 13.66
CA GLU A 247 -18.94 6.59 14.50
C GLU A 247 -17.87 5.79 13.74
N ALA A 248 -18.27 4.80 12.94
CA ALA A 248 -17.35 4.04 12.11
C ALA A 248 -16.65 4.93 11.08
N ARG A 249 -17.39 5.84 10.43
CA ARG A 249 -16.77 6.85 9.54
C ARG A 249 -15.79 7.75 10.27
N GLN A 250 -16.13 8.23 11.47
CA GLN A 250 -15.24 9.08 12.28
C GLN A 250 -13.96 8.34 12.66
N HIS A 251 -14.07 7.07 13.04
CA HIS A 251 -12.92 6.20 13.32
C HIS A 251 -11.99 6.11 12.10
N CYS A 252 -12.52 5.78 10.93
CA CYS A 252 -11.73 5.69 9.70
C CYS A 252 -11.11 7.04 9.31
N TYR A 253 -11.86 8.14 9.42
CA TYR A 253 -11.31 9.47 9.15
C TYR A 253 -10.22 9.88 10.13
N ALA A 254 -10.27 9.42 11.39
CA ALA A 254 -9.20 9.68 12.33
C ALA A 254 -7.88 8.99 11.91
N MET A 255 -7.96 7.74 11.43
CA MET A 255 -6.80 7.02 10.88
C MET A 255 -6.25 7.70 9.62
N LEU A 256 -7.13 8.07 8.68
CA LEU A 256 -6.73 8.78 7.47
C LEU A 256 -6.08 10.14 7.77
N HIS A 257 -6.62 10.86 8.74
CA HIS A 257 -6.05 12.14 9.19
C HIS A 257 -4.67 11.97 9.84
N ASP A 258 -4.52 10.96 10.70
CA ASP A 258 -3.26 10.63 11.34
C ASP A 258 -2.18 10.30 10.28
N TRP A 259 -2.51 9.47 9.31
CA TRP A 259 -1.62 9.19 8.17
C TRP A 259 -1.28 10.47 7.38
N ALA A 260 -2.26 11.28 7.01
CA ALA A 260 -2.04 12.49 6.23
C ALA A 260 -1.12 13.50 6.95
N LEU A 261 -1.16 13.56 8.28
CA LEU A 261 -0.25 14.39 9.08
C LEU A 261 1.19 13.84 9.09
N ARG A 262 1.36 12.52 8.95
CA ARG A 262 2.67 11.87 8.92
C ARG A 262 3.33 11.92 7.54
N CYS A 263 2.57 11.87 6.44
CA CYS A 263 3.06 11.83 5.06
C CYS A 263 4.04 12.93 4.66
N ARG A 264 4.21 13.97 5.46
CA ARG A 264 5.11 15.10 5.18
C ARG A 264 6.21 15.23 6.22
N GLN A 265 6.77 14.11 6.62
CA GLN A 265 7.88 14.13 7.57
C GLN A 265 9.15 14.72 6.94
N ARG A 266 10.09 15.05 7.80
CA ARG A 266 11.36 15.63 7.38
C ARG A 266 12.18 14.58 6.63
N THR A 267 12.55 14.91 5.40
CA THR A 267 13.39 14.03 4.55
C THR A 267 14.86 14.46 4.53
N THR A 268 15.21 15.60 5.16
CA THR A 268 16.55 16.18 5.10
C THR A 268 17.47 15.78 6.25
N LEU A 269 16.91 15.29 7.35
CA LEU A 269 17.67 14.86 8.55
C LEU A 269 17.07 13.58 9.11
N SER A 270 17.91 12.59 9.32
CA SER A 270 17.54 11.37 10.03
C SER A 270 17.21 11.64 11.51
N THR A 271 16.45 10.75 12.12
CA THR A 271 16.17 10.78 13.57
C THR A 271 17.46 10.79 14.39
N ARG A 272 18.47 10.02 13.96
CA ARG A 272 19.80 9.99 14.59
C ARG A 272 20.47 11.37 14.58
N GLU A 273 20.45 12.07 13.44
CA GLU A 273 21.02 13.40 13.31
C GLU A 273 20.26 14.43 14.15
N ILE A 274 18.92 14.34 14.18
CA ILE A 274 18.09 15.19 15.03
C ILE A 274 18.46 14.98 16.50
N LEU A 275 18.49 13.74 16.97
CA LEU A 275 18.86 13.42 18.35
C LEU A 275 20.27 13.87 18.69
N SER A 276 21.23 13.66 17.78
CA SER A 276 22.62 14.09 17.98
C SER A 276 22.77 15.60 18.06
N ASN A 277 21.87 16.36 17.41
CA ASN A 277 21.90 17.83 17.38
C ASN A 277 20.94 18.50 18.36
N ARG A 278 20.10 17.70 19.05
CA ARG A 278 19.10 18.21 20.00
C ARG A 278 19.77 18.99 21.12
N GLY A 279 19.32 20.21 21.35
CA GLY A 279 19.82 21.11 22.40
C GLY A 279 21.15 21.83 22.08
N LYS A 280 21.86 21.49 21.01
CA LYS A 280 23.10 22.17 20.62
C LYS A 280 22.88 23.65 20.24
N SER A 281 21.65 24.00 19.81
CA SER A 281 21.30 25.40 19.51
C SER A 281 21.37 26.32 20.73
N ARG A 282 21.15 25.79 21.93
CA ARG A 282 21.24 26.57 23.18
C ARG A 282 22.66 27.05 23.49
N ARG A 283 23.68 26.36 22.94
CA ARG A 283 25.08 26.75 23.09
C ARG A 283 25.50 27.89 22.15
N LYS A 284 24.65 28.27 21.22
CA LYS A 284 25.00 29.28 20.20
C LYS A 284 24.71 30.70 20.61
N GLY A 285 23.83 30.89 21.60
CA GLY A 285 23.46 32.22 22.10
C GLY A 285 22.99 33.21 21.03
N ILE A 286 22.52 34.33 21.44
CA ILE A 286 22.27 35.51 20.61
C ILE A 286 23.27 36.55 21.07
N ILE A 287 24.18 36.95 20.18
CA ILE A 287 25.12 38.06 20.46
C ILE A 287 24.40 39.35 20.09
N LEU A 288 24.02 40.12 21.09
CA LEU A 288 23.38 41.43 20.89
C LEU A 288 24.32 42.52 21.27
N GLY A 289 24.71 43.36 20.30
CA GLY A 289 25.37 44.64 20.54
C GLY A 289 26.69 44.55 21.28
N LEU A 290 27.47 43.46 21.11
CA LEU A 290 28.80 43.38 21.72
C LEU A 290 29.77 44.40 21.10
N ALA A 291 30.33 45.22 21.94
CA ALA A 291 31.29 46.26 21.47
C ALA A 291 32.70 45.69 21.24
N GLN A 292 33.05 44.59 21.97
CA GLN A 292 34.36 43.97 21.89
C GLN A 292 34.27 42.46 21.89
N ALA A 293 35.20 41.79 21.18
CA ALA A 293 35.22 40.32 21.10
C ALA A 293 35.50 39.65 22.44
N SER A 294 36.13 40.36 23.39
CA SER A 294 36.36 39.88 24.76
C SER A 294 35.07 39.63 25.57
N ASP A 295 33.95 40.22 25.12
CA ASP A 295 32.66 40.12 25.80
C ASP A 295 31.86 38.85 25.36
N ALA A 296 32.40 38.08 24.40
CA ALA A 296 31.78 36.89 23.89
C ALA A 296 32.54 35.62 24.32
N GLU A 297 31.79 34.54 24.58
CA GLU A 297 32.42 33.24 24.82
C GLU A 297 33.21 32.77 23.59
N ALA A 298 34.38 32.19 23.83
CA ALA A 298 35.32 31.79 22.78
C ALA A 298 34.70 30.84 21.73
N GLU A 299 33.82 29.95 22.16
CA GLU A 299 33.09 29.06 21.24
C GLU A 299 32.15 29.78 20.27
N ILE A 300 31.59 30.92 20.71
CA ILE A 300 30.71 31.76 19.90
C ILE A 300 31.53 32.51 18.85
N LEU A 301 32.67 33.02 19.24
CA LEU A 301 33.59 33.75 18.32
C LEU A 301 34.08 32.84 17.19
N VAL A 302 34.48 31.60 17.48
CA VAL A 302 34.91 30.62 16.47
C VAL A 302 33.82 30.39 15.43
N LYS A 303 32.56 30.30 15.86
CA LYS A 303 31.42 30.05 14.96
C LYS A 303 31.19 31.19 13.97
N TYR A 304 31.33 32.41 14.40
CA TYR A 304 31.00 33.58 13.56
C TYR A 304 32.20 34.14 12.81
N THR A 305 33.41 33.94 13.28
CA THR A 305 34.62 34.45 12.64
C THR A 305 35.44 33.41 11.88
N GLY A 306 35.15 32.12 12.10
CA GLY A 306 35.93 31.03 11.51
C GLY A 306 37.36 30.96 12.01
N LYS A 307 37.76 31.77 12.98
CA LYS A 307 39.09 31.79 13.58
C LYS A 307 39.00 31.28 15.03
N PRO A 308 39.86 30.35 15.43
CA PRO A 308 39.95 29.99 16.84
C PRO A 308 40.40 31.25 17.65
N PRO A 309 39.90 31.40 18.89
CA PRO A 309 40.37 32.46 19.75
C PRO A 309 41.87 32.31 19.92
N ASN A 310 42.62 33.39 19.80
CA ASN A 310 44.03 33.40 20.17
C ASN A 310 44.11 32.98 21.63
N ARG A 311 44.61 31.76 21.91
CA ARG A 311 44.97 31.39 23.27
C ARG A 311 46.16 32.26 23.70
N PRO A 312 46.14 32.81 24.92
CA PRO A 312 47.27 33.59 25.42
C PRO A 312 48.54 32.74 25.50
#